data_d74d27d8a896f2accb496f7568fc9cce
#
_entry.id   d74d27d8a896f2accb496f7568fc9cce
#
_cell.length_a   1.000
_cell.length_b   1.000
_cell.length_c   1.000
_cell.angle_alpha   90.00
_cell.angle_beta   90.00
_cell.angle_gamma   90.00
#
_symmetry.space_group_name_H-M   'P 1'
#
loop_
_entity.id
_entity.type
_entity.pdbx_description
1 polymer ?
#
loop_
_entity_poly.entity_id
_entity_poly.type
_entity_poly.pdbx_seq_one_letter_code
_entity_poly.pdbx_strand_id
1 'polypeptide(L)'
;MSNIIILAAIILYLGMVVWIGVICSKKNSDVGDFYLGGRKLGPVVTAMSAEASDMSSYLLMGVPGLAYLTGLADATWTAIGLALGTYLNWLIVAKKIRLYSHGYQAITLPDYFSKRFGDDKHVITLISAALIVIFFIPYTASGFAACGKLFNSLLGFDYHAAMIVSAVVIVLYCTMGGFLAASTSDLVQSIIMTFALAVVVIFGIVQAGGMGAVLDNAKALPGYLDMFHTLSLIHI
;
A
#
# COMPACT_ATOMS: atom_id res chain seq x y z
N MET A 1 -1.54 20.73 23.06
CA MET A 1 -0.54 21.10 22.02
C MET A 1 -0.32 20.01 20.99
N SER A 2 -0.21 18.72 21.38
CA SER A 2 0.03 17.62 20.42
C SER A 2 -1.05 17.48 19.36
N ASN A 3 -2.34 17.57 19.72
CA ASN A 3 -3.45 17.42 18.76
C ASN A 3 -3.49 18.51 17.68
N ILE A 4 -3.10 19.74 18.01
CA ILE A 4 -3.02 20.83 17.04
C ILE A 4 -1.90 20.59 16.03
N ILE A 5 -0.75 20.10 16.49
CA ILE A 5 0.39 19.77 15.62
C ILE A 5 0.03 18.61 14.69
N ILE A 6 -0.61 17.57 15.23
CA ILE A 6 -1.08 16.42 14.44
C ILE A 6 -2.09 16.88 13.38
N LEU A 7 -3.08 17.68 13.77
CA LEU A 7 -4.08 18.21 12.84
C LEU A 7 -3.45 19.08 11.75
N ALA A 8 -2.52 19.96 12.12
CA ALA A 8 -1.80 20.80 11.17
C ALA A 8 -0.99 19.95 10.16
N ALA A 9 -0.31 18.91 10.63
CA ALA A 9 0.44 17.99 9.77
C ALA A 9 -0.49 17.24 8.79
N ILE A 10 -1.65 16.78 9.25
CA ILE A 10 -2.66 16.13 8.43
C ILE A 10 -3.21 17.08 7.36
N ILE A 11 -3.58 18.30 7.74
CA ILE A 11 -4.10 19.30 6.79
C ILE A 11 -3.05 19.65 5.73
N LEU A 12 -1.81 19.85 6.13
CA LEU A 12 -0.70 20.12 5.22
C LEU A 12 -0.48 18.95 4.25
N TYR A 13 -0.50 17.71 4.75
CA TYR A 13 -0.37 16.51 3.95
C TYR A 13 -1.53 16.36 2.95
N LEU A 14 -2.78 16.49 3.40
CA LEU A 14 -3.95 16.41 2.52
C LEU A 14 -3.94 17.52 1.47
N GLY A 15 -3.55 18.73 1.85
CA GLY A 15 -3.38 19.86 0.92
C GLY A 15 -2.34 19.57 -0.15
N MET A 16 -1.22 18.95 0.21
CA MET A 16 -0.18 18.54 -0.72
C MET A 16 -0.69 17.48 -1.72
N VAL A 17 -1.42 16.47 -1.24
CA VAL A 17 -1.96 15.40 -2.10
C VAL A 17 -2.99 15.95 -3.09
N VAL A 18 -3.91 16.81 -2.63
CA VAL A 18 -4.88 17.47 -3.50
C VAL A 18 -4.18 18.38 -4.52
N TRP A 19 -3.15 19.11 -4.11
CA TRP A 19 -2.35 19.96 -4.99
C TRP A 19 -1.65 19.15 -6.09
N ILE A 20 -1.07 17.98 -5.76
CA ILE A 20 -0.52 17.03 -6.73
C ILE A 20 -1.62 16.59 -7.72
N GLY A 21 -2.81 16.26 -7.22
CA GLY A 21 -3.97 15.91 -8.04
C GLY A 21 -4.33 16.98 -9.07
N VAL A 22 -4.39 18.24 -8.64
CA VAL A 22 -4.67 19.38 -9.50
C VAL A 22 -3.58 19.63 -10.56
N ILE A 23 -2.31 19.48 -10.19
CA ILE A 23 -1.20 19.64 -11.15
C ILE A 23 -1.23 18.53 -12.19
N CYS A 24 -1.43 17.28 -11.75
CA CYS A 24 -1.44 16.13 -12.63
C CYS A 24 -2.69 16.12 -13.55
N SER A 25 -3.83 16.64 -13.09
CA SER A 25 -5.04 16.74 -13.94
C SER A 25 -4.82 17.55 -15.22
N LYS A 26 -3.95 18.57 -15.15
CA LYS A 26 -3.61 19.40 -16.32
C LYS A 26 -2.76 18.66 -17.36
N LYS A 27 -2.21 17.50 -17.04
CA LYS A 27 -1.38 16.68 -17.93
C LYS A 27 -2.13 15.51 -18.55
N ASN A 28 -3.36 15.27 -18.15
CA ASN A 28 -4.21 14.22 -18.67
C ASN A 28 -4.97 14.74 -19.89
N SER A 29 -4.57 14.34 -21.09
CA SER A 29 -5.19 14.75 -22.35
C SER A 29 -6.07 13.68 -22.95
N ASP A 30 -5.83 12.41 -22.64
CA ASP A 30 -6.60 11.28 -23.17
C ASP A 30 -6.78 10.16 -22.13
N VAL A 31 -7.51 9.10 -22.51
CA VAL A 31 -7.78 7.92 -21.69
C VAL A 31 -6.49 7.18 -21.33
N GLY A 32 -5.52 7.13 -22.22
CA GLY A 32 -4.22 6.51 -21.98
C GLY A 32 -3.40 7.28 -20.97
N ASP A 33 -3.42 8.62 -21.00
CA ASP A 33 -2.79 9.46 -19.99
C ASP A 33 -3.44 9.26 -18.62
N PHE A 34 -4.78 9.20 -18.57
CA PHE A 34 -5.50 9.04 -17.31
C PHE A 34 -5.25 7.69 -16.63
N TYR A 35 -5.32 6.57 -17.36
CA TYR A 35 -5.18 5.23 -16.79
C TYR A 35 -3.74 4.71 -16.70
N LEU A 36 -2.83 5.20 -17.54
CA LEU A 36 -1.47 4.67 -17.66
C LEU A 36 -0.39 5.74 -17.47
N GLY A 37 -0.76 6.99 -17.15
CA GLY A 37 0.19 8.10 -17.05
C GLY A 37 0.98 8.32 -18.34
N GLY A 38 0.36 8.06 -19.50
CA GLY A 38 1.01 8.12 -20.83
C GLY A 38 2.17 7.13 -20.98
N ARG A 39 2.31 6.13 -20.11
CA ARG A 39 3.43 5.17 -20.04
C ARG A 39 4.82 5.83 -19.89
N LYS A 40 4.87 7.04 -19.33
CA LYS A 40 6.08 7.89 -19.22
C LYS A 40 6.69 7.93 -17.82
N LEU A 41 6.18 7.13 -16.89
CA LEU A 41 6.71 7.07 -15.53
C LEU A 41 8.17 6.58 -15.52
N GLY A 42 9.02 7.28 -14.80
CA GLY A 42 10.41 6.87 -14.58
C GLY A 42 10.51 5.64 -13.67
N PRO A 43 11.66 4.93 -13.69
CA PRO A 43 11.82 3.68 -12.93
C PRO A 43 11.66 3.85 -11.42
N VAL A 44 12.15 4.95 -10.86
CA VAL A 44 12.03 5.23 -9.41
C VAL A 44 10.58 5.47 -9.02
N VAL A 45 9.86 6.31 -9.77
CA VAL A 45 8.44 6.59 -9.50
C VAL A 45 7.61 5.31 -9.62
N THR A 46 7.89 4.49 -10.65
CA THR A 46 7.19 3.22 -10.86
C THR A 46 7.44 2.24 -9.71
N ALA A 47 8.69 2.08 -9.26
CA ALA A 47 9.03 1.17 -8.17
C ALA A 47 8.40 1.62 -6.85
N MET A 48 8.54 2.91 -6.51
CA MET A 48 7.99 3.46 -5.27
C MET A 48 6.47 3.46 -5.25
N SER A 49 5.83 3.75 -6.40
CA SER A 49 4.37 3.69 -6.51
C SER A 49 3.83 2.26 -6.41
N ALA A 50 4.50 1.30 -7.05
CA ALA A 50 4.10 -0.12 -6.94
C ALA A 50 4.19 -0.60 -5.48
N GLU A 51 5.29 -0.27 -4.79
CA GLU A 51 5.49 -0.63 -3.39
C GLU A 51 4.46 0.05 -2.47
N ALA A 52 4.25 1.37 -2.62
CA ALA A 52 3.27 2.10 -1.82
C ALA A 52 1.84 1.62 -2.03
N SER A 53 1.48 1.23 -3.25
CA SER A 53 0.15 0.71 -3.55
C SER A 53 -0.09 -0.70 -2.98
N ASP A 54 0.98 -1.49 -2.84
CA ASP A 54 0.93 -2.83 -2.23
C ASP A 54 0.94 -2.75 -0.69
N MET A 55 1.66 -1.79 -0.13
CA MET A 55 1.71 -1.52 1.30
C MET A 55 0.37 -0.97 1.81
N SER A 56 -0.39 -1.79 2.51
CA SER A 56 -1.60 -1.37 3.21
C SER A 56 -1.33 -1.11 4.70
N SER A 57 -2.39 -0.88 5.48
CA SER A 57 -2.32 -0.90 6.94
C SER A 57 -1.74 -2.21 7.51
N TYR A 58 -1.68 -3.27 6.70
CA TYR A 58 -1.07 -4.55 7.06
C TYR A 58 0.42 -4.40 7.38
N LEU A 59 1.17 -3.60 6.63
CA LEU A 59 2.59 -3.38 6.92
C LEU A 59 2.83 -2.71 8.28
N LEU A 60 2.01 -1.72 8.64
CA LEU A 60 2.21 -0.91 9.84
C LEU A 60 1.57 -1.51 11.10
N MET A 61 0.51 -2.28 10.95
CA MET A 61 -0.24 -2.85 12.07
C MET A 61 -0.30 -4.38 12.02
N GLY A 62 -0.50 -4.96 10.85
CA GLY A 62 -0.68 -6.40 10.70
C GLY A 62 0.61 -7.18 10.97
N VAL A 63 1.69 -6.86 10.27
CA VAL A 63 2.97 -7.58 10.43
C VAL A 63 3.58 -7.38 11.82
N PRO A 64 3.65 -6.16 12.39
CA PRO A 64 4.10 -5.99 13.77
C PRO A 64 3.17 -6.66 14.78
N GLY A 65 1.86 -6.59 14.58
CA GLY A 65 0.88 -7.27 15.42
C GLY A 65 1.02 -8.80 15.37
N LEU A 66 1.26 -9.35 14.19
CA LEU A 66 1.54 -10.77 14.01
C LEU A 66 2.81 -11.18 14.77
N ALA A 67 3.90 -10.43 14.60
CA ALA A 67 5.13 -10.68 15.32
C ALA A 67 4.94 -10.60 16.84
N TYR A 68 4.15 -9.63 17.32
CA TYR A 68 3.85 -9.49 18.76
C TYR A 68 3.07 -10.68 19.32
N LEU A 69 2.08 -11.19 18.57
CA LEU A 69 1.18 -12.24 19.03
C LEU A 69 1.75 -13.66 18.86
N THR A 70 2.43 -13.94 17.76
CA THR A 70 2.82 -15.30 17.34
C THR A 70 4.33 -15.51 17.29
N GLY A 71 5.13 -14.50 17.66
CA GLY A 71 6.57 -14.55 17.52
C GLY A 71 7.07 -14.18 16.12
N LEU A 72 8.35 -14.40 15.87
CA LEU A 72 8.98 -13.94 14.62
C LEU A 72 8.73 -14.85 13.41
N ALA A 73 8.28 -16.10 13.60
CA ALA A 73 8.16 -17.06 12.51
C ALA A 73 7.31 -16.53 11.34
N ASP A 74 6.03 -16.27 11.57
CA ASP A 74 5.08 -15.84 10.53
C ASP A 74 5.46 -14.49 9.92
N ALA A 75 5.89 -13.53 10.75
CA ALA A 75 6.30 -12.22 10.30
C ALA A 75 7.55 -12.28 9.41
N THR A 76 8.54 -13.11 9.76
CA THR A 76 9.78 -13.27 9.01
C THR A 76 9.53 -13.94 7.66
N TRP A 77 8.77 -15.05 7.63
CA TRP A 77 8.45 -15.72 6.37
C TRP A 77 7.56 -14.86 5.47
N THR A 78 6.65 -14.07 6.04
CA THR A 78 5.88 -13.07 5.28
C THR A 78 6.81 -12.03 4.64
N ALA A 79 7.75 -11.47 5.39
CA ALA A 79 8.69 -10.48 4.87
C ALA A 79 9.60 -11.05 3.78
N ILE A 80 10.16 -12.25 3.98
CA ILE A 80 10.97 -12.95 2.99
C ILE A 80 10.15 -13.26 1.73
N GLY A 81 8.93 -13.77 1.90
CA GLY A 81 8.04 -14.11 0.78
C GLY A 81 7.67 -12.89 -0.05
N LEU A 82 7.33 -11.77 0.59
CA LEU A 82 7.06 -10.51 -0.10
C LEU A 82 8.30 -9.99 -0.85
N ALA A 83 9.46 -9.95 -0.20
CA ALA A 83 10.69 -9.44 -0.83
C ALA A 83 11.11 -10.28 -2.04
N LEU A 84 11.16 -11.61 -1.89
CA LEU A 84 11.52 -12.52 -2.97
C LEU A 84 10.45 -12.54 -4.07
N GLY A 85 9.17 -12.56 -3.70
CA GLY A 85 8.05 -12.55 -4.64
C GLY A 85 8.04 -11.29 -5.49
N THR A 86 8.20 -10.11 -4.88
CA THR A 86 8.30 -8.84 -5.59
C THR A 86 9.50 -8.82 -6.53
N TYR A 87 10.67 -9.24 -6.06
CA TYR A 87 11.87 -9.30 -6.90
C TYR A 87 11.68 -10.21 -8.12
N LEU A 88 11.17 -11.42 -7.92
CA LEU A 88 10.90 -12.37 -9.01
C LEU A 88 9.82 -11.86 -9.97
N ASN A 89 8.78 -11.21 -9.46
CA ASN A 89 7.74 -10.60 -10.28
C ASN A 89 8.33 -9.51 -11.20
N TRP A 90 9.16 -8.60 -10.68
CA TRP A 90 9.81 -7.59 -11.49
C TRP A 90 10.78 -8.18 -12.52
N LEU A 91 11.52 -9.21 -12.15
CA LEU A 91 12.50 -9.86 -13.02
C LEU A 91 11.85 -10.64 -14.17
N ILE A 92 10.79 -11.41 -13.88
CA ILE A 92 10.22 -12.39 -14.80
C ILE A 92 8.97 -11.86 -15.51
N VAL A 93 8.06 -11.24 -14.77
CA VAL A 93 6.68 -10.95 -15.21
C VAL A 93 6.54 -9.53 -15.73
N ALA A 94 6.98 -8.53 -14.99
CA ALA A 94 6.68 -7.13 -15.27
C ALA A 94 7.13 -6.66 -16.66
N LYS A 95 8.35 -7.01 -17.06
CA LYS A 95 8.88 -6.67 -18.40
C LYS A 95 8.05 -7.29 -19.52
N LYS A 96 7.66 -8.56 -19.36
CA LYS A 96 6.87 -9.29 -20.36
C LYS A 96 5.47 -8.70 -20.48
N ILE A 97 4.78 -8.49 -19.36
CA ILE A 97 3.44 -7.89 -19.36
C ILE A 97 3.47 -6.50 -20.02
N ARG A 98 4.46 -5.67 -19.68
CA ARG A 98 4.58 -4.34 -20.29
C ARG A 98 4.74 -4.41 -21.80
N LEU A 99 5.63 -5.25 -22.31
CA LEU A 99 5.86 -5.39 -23.76
C LEU A 99 4.63 -5.90 -24.49
N TYR A 100 4.02 -6.96 -23.99
CA TYR A 100 2.85 -7.56 -24.63
C TYR A 100 1.62 -6.66 -24.52
N SER A 101 1.34 -6.05 -23.38
CA SER A 101 0.20 -5.13 -23.23
C SER A 101 0.33 -3.91 -24.13
N HIS A 102 1.56 -3.44 -24.37
CA HIS A 102 1.80 -2.36 -25.32
C HIS A 102 1.56 -2.83 -26.77
N GLY A 103 2.03 -4.03 -27.14
CA GLY A 103 1.80 -4.60 -28.48
C GLY A 103 0.32 -4.80 -28.79
N TYR A 104 -0.48 -5.22 -27.82
CA TYR A 104 -1.94 -5.37 -27.98
C TYR A 104 -2.73 -4.07 -27.77
N GLN A 105 -2.07 -2.95 -27.47
CA GLN A 105 -2.72 -1.68 -27.13
C GLN A 105 -3.75 -1.85 -25.99
N ALA A 106 -3.44 -2.71 -25.02
CA ALA A 106 -4.31 -3.00 -23.88
C ALA A 106 -4.09 -1.98 -22.76
N ILE A 107 -5.18 -1.49 -22.17
CA ILE A 107 -5.17 -0.53 -21.06
C ILE A 107 -5.27 -1.26 -19.71
N THR A 108 -6.07 -2.33 -19.65
CA THR A 108 -6.30 -3.10 -18.43
C THR A 108 -5.86 -4.56 -18.59
N LEU A 109 -5.70 -5.29 -17.48
CA LEU A 109 -5.40 -6.73 -17.53
C LEU A 109 -6.53 -7.55 -18.16
N PRO A 110 -7.82 -7.31 -17.87
CA PRO A 110 -8.91 -7.99 -18.57
C PRO A 110 -8.87 -7.76 -20.10
N ASP A 111 -8.64 -6.53 -20.55
CA ASP A 111 -8.50 -6.19 -21.96
C ASP A 111 -7.27 -6.90 -22.59
N TYR A 112 -6.16 -6.96 -21.87
CA TYR A 112 -4.97 -7.67 -22.32
C TYR A 112 -5.24 -9.18 -22.51
N PHE A 113 -5.89 -9.83 -21.58
CA PHE A 113 -6.19 -11.26 -21.69
C PHE A 113 -7.18 -11.53 -22.83
N SER A 114 -8.22 -10.71 -22.95
CA SER A 114 -9.19 -10.81 -24.05
C SER A 114 -8.50 -10.73 -25.41
N LYS A 115 -7.68 -9.69 -25.63
CA LYS A 115 -6.95 -9.51 -26.91
C LYS A 115 -5.92 -10.59 -27.16
N ARG A 116 -5.24 -11.07 -26.12
CA ARG A 116 -4.22 -12.12 -26.24
C ARG A 116 -4.81 -13.46 -26.65
N PHE A 117 -5.97 -13.82 -26.12
CA PHE A 117 -6.60 -15.12 -26.32
C PHE A 117 -7.71 -15.09 -27.40
N GLY A 118 -7.92 -13.95 -28.08
CA GLY A 118 -8.92 -13.83 -29.13
C GLY A 118 -10.35 -14.04 -28.62
N ASP A 119 -10.66 -13.42 -27.47
CA ASP A 119 -11.97 -13.55 -26.82
C ASP A 119 -13.02 -12.64 -27.47
N ASP A 120 -13.53 -13.04 -28.62
CA ASP A 120 -14.55 -12.27 -29.36
C ASP A 120 -15.87 -12.12 -28.58
N LYS A 121 -16.14 -13.01 -27.63
CA LYS A 121 -17.36 -12.99 -26.80
C LYS A 121 -17.20 -12.23 -25.49
N HIS A 122 -16.00 -11.67 -25.23
CA HIS A 122 -15.66 -10.94 -24.00
C HIS A 122 -15.89 -11.72 -22.68
N VAL A 123 -15.89 -13.06 -22.74
CA VAL A 123 -16.07 -13.94 -21.56
C VAL A 123 -14.90 -13.83 -20.60
N ILE A 124 -13.66 -13.83 -21.14
CA ILE A 124 -12.44 -13.68 -20.33
C ILE A 124 -12.41 -12.29 -19.69
N THR A 125 -12.80 -11.25 -20.44
CA THR A 125 -12.94 -9.89 -19.91
C THR A 125 -13.91 -9.84 -18.74
N LEU A 126 -15.11 -10.44 -18.90
CA LEU A 126 -16.14 -10.44 -17.87
C LEU A 126 -15.67 -11.17 -16.59
N ILE A 127 -15.12 -12.38 -16.73
CA ILE A 127 -14.63 -13.17 -15.60
C ILE A 127 -13.49 -12.44 -14.89
N SER A 128 -12.50 -11.94 -15.63
CA SER A 128 -11.37 -11.24 -15.04
C SER A 128 -11.80 -9.95 -14.33
N ALA A 129 -12.71 -9.18 -14.92
CA ALA A 129 -13.25 -7.98 -14.30
C ALA A 129 -14.07 -8.29 -13.05
N ALA A 130 -14.90 -9.33 -13.09
CA ALA A 130 -15.69 -9.78 -11.93
C ALA A 130 -14.78 -10.20 -10.77
N LEU A 131 -13.72 -10.96 -11.02
CA LEU A 131 -12.75 -11.35 -10.00
C LEU A 131 -12.05 -10.12 -9.39
N ILE A 132 -11.62 -9.17 -10.22
CA ILE A 132 -11.03 -7.92 -9.72
C ILE A 132 -12.01 -7.20 -8.80
N VAL A 133 -13.25 -7.01 -9.21
CA VAL A 133 -14.27 -6.30 -8.41
C VAL A 133 -14.51 -7.02 -7.08
N ILE A 134 -14.69 -8.34 -7.10
CA ILE A 134 -14.96 -9.14 -5.88
C ILE A 134 -13.83 -9.01 -4.86
N PHE A 135 -12.57 -9.04 -5.29
CA PHE A 135 -11.44 -8.97 -4.36
C PHE A 135 -11.03 -7.55 -3.98
N PHE A 136 -11.16 -6.59 -4.89
CA PHE A 136 -10.74 -5.21 -4.61
C PHE A 136 -11.77 -4.38 -3.82
N ILE A 137 -13.06 -4.74 -3.84
CA ILE A 137 -14.05 -4.06 -2.99
C ILE A 137 -13.71 -4.24 -1.49
N PRO A 138 -13.51 -5.45 -0.95
CA PRO A 138 -13.10 -5.64 0.43
C PRO A 138 -11.74 -5.01 0.75
N TYR A 139 -10.78 -5.09 -0.17
CA TYR A 139 -9.48 -4.48 -0.03
C TYR A 139 -9.57 -2.95 0.17
N THR A 140 -10.30 -2.27 -0.71
CA THR A 140 -10.51 -0.81 -0.62
C THR A 140 -11.29 -0.43 0.64
N ALA A 141 -12.32 -1.20 0.99
CA ALA A 141 -13.10 -0.99 2.20
C ALA A 141 -12.23 -1.10 3.48
N SER A 142 -11.28 -2.05 3.51
CA SER A 142 -10.34 -2.20 4.63
C SER A 142 -9.44 -0.96 4.79
N GLY A 143 -9.00 -0.36 3.68
CA GLY A 143 -8.23 0.88 3.68
C GLY A 143 -9.01 2.06 4.28
N PHE A 144 -10.27 2.25 3.87
CA PHE A 144 -11.13 3.29 4.44
C PHE A 144 -11.41 3.06 5.93
N ALA A 145 -11.64 1.82 6.33
CA ALA A 145 -11.81 1.44 7.72
C ALA A 145 -10.57 1.75 8.57
N ALA A 146 -9.38 1.51 8.03
CA ALA A 146 -8.11 1.86 8.68
C ALA A 146 -7.97 3.38 8.88
N CYS A 147 -8.35 4.20 7.89
CA CYS A 147 -8.39 5.65 8.03
C CYS A 147 -9.35 6.09 9.14
N GLY A 148 -10.57 5.53 9.19
CA GLY A 148 -11.53 5.81 10.25
C GLY A 148 -10.98 5.50 11.64
N LYS A 149 -10.35 4.34 11.82
CA LYS A 149 -9.70 3.94 13.08
C LYS A 149 -8.55 4.88 13.46
N LEU A 150 -7.72 5.27 12.50
CA LEU A 150 -6.59 6.16 12.73
C LEU A 150 -7.05 7.52 13.27
N PHE A 151 -7.99 8.18 12.59
CA PHE A 151 -8.49 9.48 13.02
C PHE A 151 -9.26 9.42 14.34
N ASN A 152 -10.00 8.34 14.57
CA ASN A 152 -10.67 8.12 15.86
C ASN A 152 -9.66 7.96 17.00
N SER A 153 -8.60 7.16 16.81
CA SER A 153 -7.60 6.90 17.87
C SER A 153 -6.71 8.12 18.15
N LEU A 154 -6.36 8.90 17.12
CA LEU A 154 -5.44 10.04 17.26
C LEU A 154 -6.13 11.33 17.69
N LEU A 155 -7.32 11.59 17.19
CA LEU A 155 -8.01 12.87 17.34
C LEU A 155 -9.36 12.76 18.05
N GLY A 156 -9.84 11.54 18.31
CA GLY A 156 -11.15 11.31 18.92
C GLY A 156 -12.34 11.60 18.00
N PHE A 157 -12.12 11.69 16.69
CA PHE A 157 -13.20 11.93 15.73
C PHE A 157 -14.12 10.71 15.62
N ASP A 158 -15.40 10.98 15.27
CA ASP A 158 -16.31 9.89 14.96
C ASP A 158 -15.75 9.01 13.82
N TYR A 159 -15.78 7.70 14.04
CA TYR A 159 -15.20 6.72 13.12
C TYR A 159 -15.81 6.80 11.72
N HIS A 160 -17.15 6.88 11.64
CA HIS A 160 -17.84 6.88 10.35
C HIS A 160 -17.63 8.20 9.60
N ALA A 161 -17.67 9.31 10.29
CA ALA A 161 -17.41 10.62 9.70
C ALA A 161 -15.98 10.71 9.15
N ALA A 162 -15.00 10.26 9.93
CA ALA A 162 -13.59 10.25 9.52
C ALA A 162 -13.35 9.33 8.31
N MET A 163 -13.97 8.14 8.30
CA MET A 163 -13.90 7.19 7.19
C MET A 163 -14.47 7.80 5.90
N ILE A 164 -15.67 8.40 5.97
CA ILE A 164 -16.33 8.99 4.80
C ILE A 164 -15.54 10.20 4.26
N VAL A 165 -15.09 11.10 5.13
CA VAL A 165 -14.28 12.25 4.71
C VAL A 165 -12.99 11.81 4.03
N SER A 166 -12.30 10.82 4.59
CA SER A 166 -11.08 10.24 3.98
C SER A 166 -11.36 9.63 2.62
N ALA A 167 -12.45 8.87 2.50
CA ALA A 167 -12.85 8.27 1.23
C ALA A 167 -13.15 9.35 0.16
N VAL A 168 -13.87 10.40 0.52
CA VAL A 168 -14.19 11.51 -0.39
C VAL A 168 -12.91 12.21 -0.86
N VAL A 169 -11.97 12.51 0.02
CA VAL A 169 -10.70 13.15 -0.35
C VAL A 169 -9.89 12.26 -1.31
N ILE A 170 -9.80 10.96 -1.01
CA ILE A 170 -9.06 10.00 -1.84
C ILE A 170 -9.70 9.91 -3.24
N VAL A 171 -11.01 9.72 -3.32
CA VAL A 171 -11.73 9.64 -4.59
C VAL A 171 -11.56 10.93 -5.40
N LEU A 172 -11.66 12.10 -4.76
CA LEU A 172 -11.51 13.38 -5.44
C LEU A 172 -10.15 13.54 -6.11
N TYR A 173 -9.04 13.35 -5.39
CA TYR A 173 -7.72 13.55 -6.01
C TYR A 173 -7.38 12.48 -7.05
N CYS A 174 -7.83 11.23 -6.85
CA CYS A 174 -7.64 10.16 -7.84
C CYS A 174 -8.43 10.41 -9.11
N THR A 175 -9.69 10.85 -9.02
CA THR A 175 -10.53 11.15 -10.19
C THR A 175 -10.07 12.40 -10.94
N MET A 176 -9.50 13.38 -10.25
CA MET A 176 -8.96 14.58 -10.89
C MET A 176 -7.64 14.32 -11.62
N GLY A 177 -6.72 13.62 -11.00
CA GLY A 177 -5.35 13.49 -11.50
C GLY A 177 -5.02 12.14 -12.14
N GLY A 178 -5.90 11.13 -12.05
CA GLY A 178 -5.71 9.80 -12.61
C GLY A 178 -4.47 9.08 -12.06
N PHE A 179 -3.96 8.14 -12.86
CA PHE A 179 -2.82 7.32 -12.49
C PHE A 179 -1.53 8.12 -12.22
N LEU A 180 -1.31 9.21 -12.94
CA LEU A 180 -0.13 10.06 -12.74
C LEU A 180 -0.15 10.74 -11.36
N ALA A 181 -1.32 11.21 -10.91
CA ALA A 181 -1.46 11.78 -9.58
C ALA A 181 -1.26 10.73 -8.49
N ALA A 182 -1.90 9.57 -8.63
CA ALA A 182 -1.72 8.46 -7.70
C ALA A 182 -0.25 8.09 -7.57
N SER A 183 0.44 7.81 -8.69
CA SER A 183 1.86 7.41 -8.68
C SER A 183 2.80 8.48 -8.14
N THR A 184 2.51 9.76 -8.37
CA THR A 184 3.32 10.87 -7.82
C THR A 184 3.08 11.02 -6.32
N SER A 185 1.85 10.89 -5.85
CA SER A 185 1.53 10.88 -4.42
C SER A 185 2.17 9.70 -3.71
N ASP A 186 2.12 8.52 -4.31
CA ASP A 186 2.74 7.30 -3.80
C ASP A 186 4.25 7.45 -3.61
N LEU A 187 4.94 8.08 -4.55
CA LEU A 187 6.37 8.37 -4.41
C LEU A 187 6.65 9.20 -3.15
N VAL A 188 5.91 10.28 -2.94
CA VAL A 188 6.08 11.13 -1.75
C VAL A 188 5.73 10.38 -0.48
N GLN A 189 4.63 9.63 -0.50
CA GLN A 189 4.18 8.80 0.62
C GLN A 189 5.19 7.72 0.99
N SER A 190 5.77 7.02 0.02
CA SER A 190 6.78 5.99 0.23
C SER A 190 8.02 6.54 0.92
N ILE A 191 8.48 7.73 0.50
CA ILE A 191 9.62 8.40 1.13
C ILE A 191 9.28 8.73 2.59
N ILE A 192 8.14 9.39 2.84
CA ILE A 192 7.71 9.75 4.20
C ILE A 192 7.58 8.49 5.07
N MET A 193 6.96 7.42 4.53
CA MET A 193 6.73 6.17 5.24
C MET A 193 8.04 5.48 5.61
N THR A 194 9.01 5.44 4.70
CA THR A 194 10.34 4.87 4.96
C THR A 194 11.06 5.60 6.11
N PHE A 195 11.02 6.94 6.10
CA PHE A 195 11.59 7.73 7.19
C PHE A 195 10.83 7.52 8.51
N ALA A 196 9.50 7.51 8.47
CA ALA A 196 8.67 7.29 9.65
C ALA A 196 8.95 5.92 10.28
N LEU A 197 9.03 4.85 9.49
CA LEU A 197 9.37 3.52 9.97
C LEU A 197 10.76 3.48 10.62
N ALA A 198 11.77 4.10 9.99
CA ALA A 198 13.10 4.18 10.56
C ALA A 198 13.09 4.91 11.93
N VAL A 199 12.37 6.03 12.02
CA VAL A 199 12.23 6.77 13.29
C VAL A 199 11.53 5.93 14.36
N VAL A 200 10.45 5.22 14.03
CA VAL A 200 9.72 4.34 14.96
C VAL A 200 10.63 3.22 15.49
N VAL A 201 11.40 2.57 14.60
CA VAL A 201 12.33 1.50 15.00
C VAL A 201 13.42 2.05 15.92
N ILE A 202 14.06 3.17 15.55
CA ILE A 202 15.11 3.78 16.38
C ILE A 202 14.55 4.20 17.73
N PHE A 203 13.40 4.87 17.74
CA PHE A 203 12.74 5.29 18.98
C PHE A 203 12.39 4.10 19.87
N GLY A 204 11.84 3.02 19.31
CA GLY A 204 11.51 1.81 20.03
C GLY A 204 12.73 1.16 20.67
N ILE A 205 13.85 1.07 19.95
CA ILE A 205 15.12 0.55 20.48
C ILE A 205 15.64 1.40 21.63
N VAL A 206 15.61 2.73 21.49
CA VAL A 206 16.07 3.65 22.54
C VAL A 206 15.19 3.55 23.78
N GLN A 207 13.86 3.51 23.61
CA GLN A 207 12.91 3.38 24.74
C GLN A 207 13.03 2.04 25.47
N ALA A 208 13.39 0.99 24.78
CA ALA A 208 13.61 -0.33 25.37
C ALA A 208 14.94 -0.43 26.15
N GLY A 209 15.79 0.60 26.11
CA GLY A 209 17.10 0.57 26.76
C GLY A 209 18.23 0.06 25.86
N GLY A 210 18.02 0.09 24.54
CA GLY A 210 19.00 -0.32 23.52
C GLY A 210 18.70 -1.69 22.90
N MET A 211 19.43 -2.02 21.86
CA MET A 211 19.24 -3.28 21.10
C MET A 211 19.50 -4.52 21.99
N GLY A 212 20.42 -4.45 22.95
CA GLY A 212 20.65 -5.53 23.90
C GLY A 212 19.40 -5.86 24.71
N ALA A 213 18.76 -4.85 25.31
CA ALA A 213 17.54 -5.02 26.08
C ALA A 213 16.38 -5.57 25.23
N VAL A 214 16.26 -5.13 23.96
CA VAL A 214 15.26 -5.67 23.03
C VAL A 214 15.48 -7.16 22.81
N LEU A 215 16.72 -7.58 22.56
CA LEU A 215 17.06 -8.98 22.33
C LEU A 215 16.89 -9.83 23.58
N ASP A 216 17.26 -9.32 24.75
CA ASP A 216 17.13 -10.03 26.02
C ASP A 216 15.64 -10.22 26.38
N ASN A 217 14.80 -9.21 26.17
CA ASN A 217 13.36 -9.31 26.36
C ASN A 217 12.74 -10.32 25.38
N ALA A 218 13.18 -10.33 24.13
CA ALA A 218 12.70 -11.29 23.13
C ALA A 218 13.14 -12.73 23.45
N LYS A 219 14.37 -12.94 23.96
CA LYS A 219 14.87 -14.24 24.41
C LYS A 219 14.19 -14.75 25.67
N ALA A 220 13.68 -13.85 26.53
CA ALA A 220 12.94 -14.23 27.73
C ALA A 220 11.63 -14.97 27.44
N LEU A 221 11.09 -14.82 26.21
CA LEU A 221 9.92 -15.56 25.74
C LEU A 221 10.36 -16.81 24.97
N PRO A 222 10.14 -18.02 25.51
CA PRO A 222 10.55 -19.25 24.83
C PRO A 222 9.94 -19.38 23.45
N GLY A 223 10.79 -19.59 22.43
CA GLY A 223 10.35 -19.75 21.03
C GLY A 223 10.03 -18.46 20.28
N TYR A 224 10.07 -17.28 20.91
CA TYR A 224 9.71 -16.02 20.24
C TYR A 224 10.62 -15.68 19.04
N LEU A 225 11.90 -15.97 19.14
CA LEU A 225 12.88 -15.75 18.08
C LEU A 225 13.04 -16.95 17.13
N ASP A 226 12.28 -18.03 17.33
CA ASP A 226 12.31 -19.17 16.42
C ASP A 226 11.62 -18.82 15.11
N MET A 227 12.32 -19.04 14.00
CA MET A 227 11.80 -18.77 12.66
C MET A 227 10.99 -19.92 12.07
N PHE A 228 10.96 -21.10 12.71
CA PHE A 228 10.32 -22.30 12.19
C PHE A 228 9.10 -22.75 13.00
N HIS A 229 8.93 -22.22 14.22
CA HIS A 229 7.80 -22.54 15.08
C HIS A 229 7.06 -21.28 15.48
N THR A 230 5.77 -21.26 15.20
CA THR A 230 4.86 -20.20 15.63
C THR A 230 4.46 -20.42 17.08
N LEU A 231 4.47 -19.35 17.89
CA LEU A 231 3.96 -19.42 19.26
C LEU A 231 2.45 -19.70 19.23
N SER A 232 2.02 -20.71 19.94
CA SER A 232 0.59 -20.99 20.09
C SER A 232 -0.04 -19.93 21.00
N LEU A 233 -1.11 -19.29 20.54
CA LEU A 233 -1.91 -18.31 21.31
C LEU A 233 -2.52 -18.89 22.61
N ILE A 234 -2.42 -20.21 22.82
CA ILE A 234 -2.96 -20.91 23.99
C ILE A 234 -2.08 -20.67 25.24
N HIS A 235 -0.90 -20.08 25.10
CA HIS A 235 0.05 -19.86 26.19
C HIS A 235 0.26 -18.38 26.57
N ILE A 236 -0.56 -17.47 26.02
CA ILE A 236 -0.66 -16.08 26.42
C ILE A 236 -2.04 -15.85 27.03
#